data_09a2c4c736238180142e3a2649ddc4d1
#
_entry.id   09a2c4c736238180142e3a2649ddc4d1
#
_cell.length_a   1.000
_cell.length_b   1.000
_cell.length_c   1.000
_cell.angle_alpha   90.00
_cell.angle_beta   90.00
_cell.angle_gamma   90.00
#
_symmetry.space_group_name_H-M   'P 1'
#
loop_
_entity.id
_entity.type
_entity.pdbx_description
1 polymer ?
#
loop_
_entity_poly.entity_id
_entity_poly.type
_entity_poly.pdbx_seq_one_letter_code
_entity_poly.pdbx_strand_id
1 'polypeptide(L)'
;MLDPLHQHSILQVVEALAARGVAVLVILHDLNLAARYCDRLLLLQRGRVHALGSPEQVLQCTPLQAVFGLEVLVQRHPERGHPLIIAR
;
A
#
# COMPACT_ATOMS: atom_id res chain seq x y z
N MET A 1 -2.50 5.87 -17.84
CA MET A 1 -1.79 5.68 -16.56
C MET A 1 -1.21 7.02 -16.10
N LEU A 2 -1.38 7.36 -14.83
CA LEU A 2 -0.78 8.55 -14.26
C LEU A 2 0.71 8.33 -14.05
N ASP A 3 1.53 9.35 -14.32
CA ASP A 3 2.95 9.27 -13.98
C ASP A 3 3.17 9.32 -12.47
N PRO A 4 4.37 8.94 -11.97
CA PRO A 4 4.62 8.89 -10.54
C PRO A 4 4.39 10.21 -9.81
N LEU A 5 4.70 11.33 -10.43
CA LEU A 5 4.50 12.65 -9.82
C LEU A 5 3.01 12.94 -9.60
N HIS A 6 2.17 12.66 -10.61
CA HIS A 6 0.73 12.84 -10.50
C HIS A 6 0.13 11.91 -9.46
N GLN A 7 0.59 10.67 -9.37
CA GLN A 7 0.13 9.73 -8.35
C GLN A 7 0.40 10.26 -6.95
N HIS A 8 1.59 10.77 -6.70
CA HIS A 8 1.93 11.37 -5.41
C HIS A 8 1.08 12.60 -5.10
N SER A 9 0.86 13.48 -6.09
CA SER A 9 0.06 14.69 -5.91
C SER A 9 -1.38 14.35 -5.52
N ILE A 10 -1.99 13.38 -6.20
CA ILE A 10 -3.36 12.94 -5.90
C ILE A 10 -3.43 12.33 -4.51
N LEU A 11 -2.47 11.48 -4.15
CA LEU A 11 -2.47 10.83 -2.84
C LEU A 11 -2.22 11.81 -1.70
N GLN A 12 -1.47 12.87 -1.93
CA GLN A 12 -1.32 13.94 -0.94
C GLN A 12 -2.64 14.67 -0.69
N VAL A 13 -3.44 14.91 -1.73
CA VAL A 13 -4.79 15.47 -1.58
C VAL A 13 -5.68 14.51 -0.79
N VAL A 14 -5.65 13.23 -1.11
CA VAL A 14 -6.41 12.20 -0.40
C VAL A 14 -6.03 12.18 1.08
N GLU A 15 -4.73 12.23 1.38
CA GLU A 15 -4.23 12.24 2.75
C GLU A 15 -4.74 13.46 3.53
N ALA A 16 -4.74 14.63 2.89
CA ALA A 16 -5.27 15.85 3.50
C ALA A 16 -6.77 15.74 3.79
N LEU A 17 -7.55 15.15 2.89
CA LEU A 17 -8.98 14.91 3.11
C LEU A 17 -9.21 13.93 4.27
N ALA A 18 -8.44 12.86 4.33
CA ALA A 18 -8.55 11.89 5.42
C ALA A 18 -8.23 12.52 6.77
N ALA A 19 -7.22 13.39 6.82
CA ALA A 19 -6.86 14.12 8.04
C ALA A 19 -8.00 15.03 8.52
N ARG A 20 -8.92 15.43 7.62
CA ARG A 20 -10.10 16.24 7.95
C ARG A 20 -11.32 15.40 8.31
N GLY A 21 -11.16 14.10 8.47
CA GLY A 21 -12.24 13.19 8.84
C GLY A 21 -13.03 12.61 7.67
N VAL A 22 -12.57 12.77 6.45
CA VAL A 22 -13.20 12.18 5.27
C VAL A 22 -12.73 10.75 5.11
N ALA A 23 -13.65 9.81 4.99
CA ALA A 23 -13.32 8.43 4.67
C ALA A 23 -13.04 8.28 3.18
N VAL A 24 -11.86 7.78 2.82
CA VAL A 24 -11.44 7.65 1.43
C VAL A 24 -11.00 6.21 1.15
N LEU A 25 -11.55 5.64 0.08
CA LEU A 25 -11.15 4.33 -0.41
C LEU A 25 -10.44 4.51 -1.75
N VAL A 26 -9.22 3.98 -1.86
CA VAL A 26 -8.40 4.10 -3.07
C VAL A 26 -7.95 2.72 -3.51
N ILE A 27 -8.00 2.46 -4.82
CA ILE A 27 -7.46 1.24 -5.39
C ILE A 27 -6.08 1.55 -5.96
N LEU A 28 -5.06 0.86 -5.46
CA LEU A 28 -3.67 1.07 -5.87
C LEU A 28 -3.04 -0.25 -6.29
N HIS A 29 -2.24 -0.20 -7.34
CA HIS A 29 -1.43 -1.32 -7.80
C HIS A 29 0.02 -1.24 -7.29
N ASP A 30 0.47 -0.05 -6.94
CA ASP A 30 1.81 0.16 -6.41
C ASP A 30 1.80 -0.05 -4.90
N LEU A 31 2.47 -1.12 -4.46
CA LEU A 31 2.52 -1.50 -3.05
C LEU A 31 3.24 -0.48 -2.18
N ASN A 32 4.27 0.17 -2.73
CA ASN A 32 5.02 1.18 -1.99
C ASN A 32 4.21 2.45 -1.77
N LEU A 33 3.40 2.85 -2.76
CA LEU A 33 2.47 3.97 -2.58
C LEU A 33 1.40 3.63 -1.55
N ALA A 34 0.86 2.41 -1.60
CA ALA A 34 -0.10 1.96 -0.61
C ALA A 34 0.49 1.99 0.80
N ALA A 35 1.73 1.51 0.96
CA ALA A 35 2.42 1.53 2.24
C ALA A 35 2.62 2.95 2.77
N ARG A 36 2.91 3.90 1.88
CA ARG A 36 3.24 5.28 2.27
C ARG A 36 2.01 6.08 2.67
N TYR A 37 0.90 5.95 1.94
CA TYR A 37 -0.24 6.87 2.06
C TYR A 37 -1.45 6.28 2.77
N CYS A 38 -1.58 4.97 2.86
CA CYS A 38 -2.77 4.34 3.42
C CYS A 38 -2.58 3.98 4.89
N ASP A 39 -3.60 4.26 5.69
CA ASP A 39 -3.63 3.87 7.11
C ASP A 39 -3.95 2.39 7.27
N ARG A 40 -4.82 1.87 6.38
CA ARG A 40 -5.22 0.48 6.36
C ARG A 40 -5.23 -0.04 4.93
N LEU A 41 -4.86 -1.29 4.77
CA LEU A 41 -4.83 -1.95 3.48
C LEU A 41 -5.75 -3.15 3.48
N LEU A 42 -6.41 -3.35 2.35
CA LEU A 42 -7.20 -4.53 2.06
C LEU A 42 -6.54 -5.24 0.87
N LEU A 43 -6.05 -6.45 1.11
CA LEU A 43 -5.43 -7.27 0.08
C LEU A 43 -6.45 -8.25 -0.46
N LEU A 44 -6.76 -8.15 -1.74
CA LEU A 44 -7.75 -9.00 -2.40
C LEU A 44 -7.09 -10.03 -3.30
N GLN A 45 -7.65 -11.22 -3.33
CA GLN A 45 -7.29 -12.27 -4.26
C GLN A 45 -8.56 -12.96 -4.76
N ARG A 46 -8.78 -12.93 -6.07
CA ARG A 46 -9.94 -13.56 -6.72
C ARG A 46 -11.27 -13.13 -6.09
N GLY A 47 -11.40 -11.84 -5.79
CA GLY A 47 -12.60 -11.28 -5.20
C GLY A 47 -12.80 -11.57 -3.72
N ARG A 48 -11.82 -12.18 -3.06
CA ARG A 48 -11.88 -12.50 -1.64
C ARG A 48 -10.84 -11.71 -0.87
N VAL A 49 -11.17 -11.37 0.37
CA VAL A 49 -10.24 -10.71 1.28
C VAL A 49 -9.18 -11.72 1.72
N HIS A 50 -7.93 -11.44 1.38
CA HIS A 50 -6.79 -12.24 1.83
C HIS A 50 -6.24 -11.70 3.14
N ALA A 51 -6.15 -10.38 3.27
CA ALA A 51 -5.65 -9.73 4.46
C ALA A 51 -6.25 -8.33 4.59
N LEU A 52 -6.42 -7.88 5.82
CA LEU A 52 -6.90 -6.53 6.14
C LEU A 52 -6.17 -6.06 7.40
N GLY A 53 -5.64 -4.87 7.36
CA GLY A 53 -4.95 -4.30 8.52
C GLY A 53 -4.08 -3.12 8.16
N SER A 54 -3.15 -2.79 9.04
CA SER A 54 -2.15 -1.76 8.79
C SER A 54 -1.19 -2.19 7.67
N PRO A 55 -0.47 -1.25 7.06
CA PRO A 55 0.56 -1.62 6.08
C PRO A 55 1.57 -2.64 6.62
N GLU A 56 1.99 -2.49 7.86
CA GLU A 56 2.95 -3.41 8.48
C GLU A 56 2.39 -4.82 8.64
N GLN A 57 1.09 -4.94 8.88
CA GLN A 57 0.42 -6.23 9.04
C GLN A 57 0.19 -6.93 7.69
N VAL A 58 -0.16 -6.17 6.67
CA VAL A 58 -0.59 -6.71 5.37
C VAL A 58 0.59 -6.92 4.43
N LEU A 59 1.54 -5.98 4.40
CA LEU A 59 2.67 -6.02 3.47
C LEU A 59 3.83 -6.83 4.04
N GLN A 60 3.64 -8.14 4.08
CA GLN A 60 4.66 -9.10 4.51
C GLN A 60 4.94 -10.07 3.37
N CYS A 61 6.11 -10.73 3.44
CA CYS A 61 6.57 -11.63 2.37
C CYS A 61 5.56 -12.74 2.07
N THR A 62 5.03 -13.40 3.10
CA THR A 62 4.13 -14.54 2.92
C THR A 62 2.81 -14.16 2.23
N PRO A 63 2.05 -13.14 2.70
CA PRO A 63 0.84 -12.73 1.99
C PRO A 63 1.11 -12.25 0.57
N LEU A 64 2.18 -11.51 0.36
CA LEU A 64 2.52 -10.98 -0.97
C LEU A 64 2.89 -12.09 -1.94
N GLN A 65 3.64 -13.09 -1.48
CA GLN A 65 3.96 -14.25 -2.29
C GLN A 65 2.70 -15.05 -2.62
N ALA A 66 1.81 -15.24 -1.66
CA ALA A 66 0.57 -16.00 -1.86
C ALA A 66 -0.34 -15.34 -2.90
N VAL A 67 -0.47 -14.01 -2.86
CA VAL A 67 -1.39 -13.27 -3.72
C VAL A 67 -0.79 -12.97 -5.10
N PHE A 68 0.46 -12.52 -5.14
CA PHE A 68 1.10 -12.05 -6.38
C PHE A 68 2.05 -13.06 -7.00
N GLY A 69 2.39 -14.13 -6.28
CA GLY A 69 3.34 -15.12 -6.76
C GLY A 69 4.77 -14.60 -6.89
N LEU A 70 5.08 -13.48 -6.26
CA LEU A 70 6.39 -12.85 -6.33
C LEU A 70 7.13 -13.00 -5.02
N GLU A 71 8.41 -13.32 -5.12
CA GLU A 71 9.31 -13.21 -3.98
C GLU A 71 9.70 -11.76 -3.81
N VAL A 72 9.45 -11.23 -2.62
CA VAL A 72 9.76 -9.85 -2.30
C VAL A 72 10.57 -9.76 -1.02
N LEU A 73 11.34 -8.70 -0.91
CA LEU A 73 12.00 -8.30 0.30
C LEU A 73 11.20 -7.15 0.91
N VAL A 74 10.83 -7.27 2.17
CA VAL A 74 10.12 -6.21 2.88
C VAL A 74 11.08 -5.59 3.87
N GLN A 75 11.37 -4.31 3.68
CA GLN A 75 12.24 -3.52 4.54
C GLN A 75 11.46 -2.34 5.11
N ARG A 76 12.08 -1.58 5.98
CA ARG A 76 11.52 -0.35 6.48
C ARG A 76 12.10 0.83 5.71
N HIS A 77 11.24 1.74 5.25
CA HIS A 77 11.69 2.95 4.58
C HIS A 77 12.61 3.75 5.54
N PRO A 78 13.82 4.13 5.11
CA PRO A 78 14.80 4.71 6.02
C PRO A 78 14.40 6.05 6.62
N GLU A 79 13.57 6.83 5.95
CA GLU A 79 13.16 8.15 6.43
C GLU A 79 11.77 8.14 7.05
N ARG A 80 10.83 7.36 6.49
CA ARG A 80 9.40 7.41 6.87
C ARG A 80 8.95 6.25 7.75
N GLY A 81 9.68 5.15 7.73
CA GLY A 81 9.40 4.00 8.58
C GLY A 81 8.29 3.07 8.11
N HIS A 82 7.59 3.37 7.01
CA HIS A 82 6.59 2.46 6.45
C HIS A 82 7.28 1.29 5.74
N PRO A 83 6.56 0.18 5.46
CA PRO A 83 7.15 -0.92 4.71
C PRO A 83 7.61 -0.48 3.32
N LEU A 84 8.73 -1.01 2.88
CA LEU A 84 9.29 -0.81 1.55
C LEU A 84 9.41 -2.18 0.89
N ILE A 85 8.73 -2.34 -0.25
CA ILE A 85 8.67 -3.61 -0.97
C ILE A 85 9.68 -3.57 -2.11
N ILE A 86 10.58 -4.55 -2.10
CA ILE A 86 11.62 -4.68 -3.13
C ILE A 86 11.45 -6.04 -3.78
N ALA A 87 11.23 -6.08 -5.09
CA ALA A 87 11.17 -7.33 -5.83
C ALA A 87 12.54 -8.01 -5.87
N ARG A 88 12.55 -9.30 -5.65
CA ARG A 88 13.79 -10.09 -5.74
C ARG A 88 14.13 -10.50 -7.15
#